data_547be1d8f193f7c4e2aba451547dc9cd
#
_entry.id   547be1d8f193f7c4e2aba451547dc9cd
#
_cell.length_a   1.000
_cell.length_b   1.000
_cell.length_c   1.000
_cell.angle_alpha   90.00
_cell.angle_beta   90.00
_cell.angle_gamma   90.00
#
_symmetry.space_group_name_H-M   'P 1'
#
loop_
_entity.id
_entity.type
_entity.pdbx_description
1 polymer ?
#
loop_
_entity_poly.entity_id
_entity_poly.type
_entity_poly.pdbx_seq_one_letter_code
_entity_poly.pdbx_strand_id
1 'polypeptide(L)'
;MSSPRAVVLLSGGLDSATALAIARAQGFVCHALSVDYGQRHAIELKAAQRVASSVGAAEHRIMRVDLAGIGGSALTDLAIAVPEAPTTGIPVTYVPARNTIMLSLALAWAEVLQARDIFIGVNVLDSSGYPDCRPQFIAAFAALAGVATKAGVEGASCNVHTPLIRLTKAEIIREGMRLGVDYGQTVSCYQADEAARACGRCDSCRLRRAGFLAAGVPDPTRYRAALP
;
A
#
# COMPACT_ATOMS: atom_id res chain seq x y z
N MET A 1 6.45 -29.21 7.09
CA MET A 1 6.38 -27.95 7.88
C MET A 1 5.29 -27.11 7.25
N SER A 2 4.40 -26.48 8.04
CA SER A 2 3.38 -25.57 7.51
C SER A 2 4.06 -24.31 6.96
N SER A 3 3.59 -23.79 5.82
CA SER A 3 4.08 -22.53 5.26
C SER A 3 3.96 -21.37 6.27
N PRO A 4 4.96 -20.48 6.37
CA PRO A 4 4.89 -19.36 7.30
C PRO A 4 3.76 -18.40 6.93
N ARG A 5 3.13 -17.80 7.95
CA ARG A 5 2.07 -16.80 7.77
C ARG A 5 2.66 -15.41 7.72
N ALA A 6 2.07 -14.54 6.90
CA ALA A 6 2.39 -13.13 6.86
C ALA A 6 1.14 -12.27 6.80
N VAL A 7 1.16 -11.10 7.44
CA VAL A 7 0.16 -10.04 7.23
C VAL A 7 0.68 -9.10 6.15
N VAL A 8 -0.14 -8.81 5.13
CA VAL A 8 0.22 -7.91 4.03
C VAL A 8 -0.72 -6.71 4.02
N LEU A 9 -0.18 -5.51 4.22
CA LEU A 9 -0.96 -4.27 4.07
C LEU A 9 -1.34 -4.07 2.61
N LEU A 10 -2.64 -4.08 2.33
CA LEU A 10 -3.19 -4.05 0.98
C LEU A 10 -4.13 -2.86 0.80
N SER A 11 -3.69 -1.83 0.08
CA SER A 11 -4.49 -0.64 -0.22
C SER A 11 -5.35 -0.79 -1.48
N GLY A 12 -5.10 -1.80 -2.31
CA GLY A 12 -5.72 -1.96 -3.64
C GLY A 12 -4.99 -1.18 -4.75
N GLY A 13 -3.92 -0.47 -4.44
CA GLY A 13 -3.03 0.17 -5.40
C GLY A 13 -1.95 -0.77 -5.95
N LEU A 14 -1.25 -0.31 -6.98
CA LEU A 14 -0.21 -1.04 -7.72
C LEU A 14 0.87 -1.62 -6.78
N ASP A 15 1.41 -0.80 -5.88
CA ASP A 15 2.55 -1.20 -5.02
C ASP A 15 2.14 -2.29 -4.03
N SER A 16 1.00 -2.13 -3.36
CA SER A 16 0.51 -3.10 -2.39
C SER A 16 0.12 -4.44 -3.03
N ALA A 17 -0.42 -4.41 -4.26
CA ALA A 17 -0.69 -5.61 -5.05
C ALA A 17 0.60 -6.38 -5.38
N THR A 18 1.65 -5.65 -5.79
CA THR A 18 2.96 -6.24 -6.07
C THR A 18 3.61 -6.80 -4.81
N ALA A 19 3.52 -6.10 -3.68
CA ALA A 19 4.05 -6.58 -2.39
C ALA A 19 3.36 -7.89 -1.94
N LEU A 20 2.04 -8.00 -2.14
CA LEU A 20 1.30 -9.23 -1.87
C LEU A 20 1.75 -10.39 -2.75
N ALA A 21 1.95 -10.13 -4.05
CA ALA A 21 2.42 -11.15 -4.99
C ALA A 21 3.85 -11.62 -4.64
N ILE A 22 4.73 -10.71 -4.23
CA ILE A 22 6.09 -11.05 -3.76
C ILE A 22 6.03 -11.92 -2.51
N ALA A 23 5.24 -11.56 -1.51
CA ALA A 23 5.09 -12.34 -0.28
C ALA A 23 4.62 -13.78 -0.59
N ARG A 24 3.65 -13.92 -1.49
CA ARG A 24 3.19 -15.24 -1.95
C ARG A 24 4.27 -16.04 -2.68
N ALA A 25 5.00 -15.39 -3.59
CA ALA A 25 6.10 -16.04 -4.32
C ALA A 25 7.23 -16.50 -3.41
N GLN A 26 7.40 -15.86 -2.25
CA GLN A 26 8.33 -16.28 -1.19
C GLN A 26 7.79 -17.43 -0.33
N GLY A 27 6.59 -17.93 -0.61
CA GLY A 27 6.01 -19.11 0.07
C GLY A 27 5.18 -18.81 1.31
N PHE A 28 4.86 -17.53 1.58
CA PHE A 28 4.00 -17.16 2.71
C PHE A 28 2.53 -17.47 2.45
N VAL A 29 1.84 -17.91 3.49
CA VAL A 29 0.36 -17.85 3.57
C VAL A 29 -0.02 -16.42 3.93
N CYS A 30 -0.48 -15.65 2.94
CA CYS A 30 -0.73 -14.22 3.08
C CYS A 30 -2.13 -13.92 3.61
N HIS A 31 -2.18 -13.16 4.70
CA HIS A 31 -3.38 -12.56 5.26
C HIS A 31 -3.38 -11.06 4.91
N ALA A 32 -4.25 -10.66 3.99
CA ALA A 32 -4.29 -9.28 3.50
C ALA A 32 -5.08 -8.37 4.46
N LEU A 33 -4.51 -7.23 4.83
CA LEU A 33 -5.14 -6.22 5.67
C LEU A 33 -5.34 -4.93 4.89
N SER A 34 -6.58 -4.52 4.72
CA SER A 34 -6.95 -3.18 4.25
C SER A 34 -7.47 -2.33 5.41
N VAL A 35 -7.22 -1.04 5.34
CA VAL A 35 -7.73 -0.09 6.35
C VAL A 35 -8.64 0.92 5.69
N ASP A 36 -9.89 0.97 6.17
CA ASP A 36 -10.83 2.05 5.90
C ASP A 36 -10.55 3.16 6.91
N TYR A 37 -9.84 4.23 6.48
CA TYR A 37 -9.39 5.30 7.36
C TYR A 37 -10.10 6.64 7.10
N GLY A 38 -11.25 6.61 6.41
CA GLY A 38 -11.97 7.82 5.99
C GLY A 38 -11.37 8.45 4.74
N GLN A 39 -10.70 7.65 3.88
CA GLN A 39 -10.20 8.11 2.59
C GLN A 39 -11.34 8.55 1.66
N ARG A 40 -11.05 9.51 0.78
CA ARG A 40 -12.01 10.14 -0.14
C ARG A 40 -12.89 9.14 -0.92
N HIS A 41 -12.36 7.95 -1.23
CA HIS A 41 -13.08 6.99 -2.08
C HIS A 41 -12.94 5.55 -1.55
N ALA A 42 -14.07 4.94 -1.22
CA ALA A 42 -14.13 3.51 -0.87
C ALA A 42 -13.79 2.57 -2.03
N ILE A 43 -13.59 3.11 -3.25
CA ILE A 43 -13.28 2.31 -4.44
C ILE A 43 -11.95 1.57 -4.32
N GLU A 44 -10.99 2.12 -3.55
CA GLU A 44 -9.72 1.45 -3.25
C GLU A 44 -9.93 0.16 -2.47
N LEU A 45 -10.89 0.14 -1.53
CA LEU A 45 -11.21 -1.07 -0.75
C LEU A 45 -11.82 -2.17 -1.63
N LYS A 46 -12.67 -1.78 -2.62
CA LYS A 46 -13.18 -2.73 -3.61
C LYS A 46 -12.07 -3.27 -4.51
N ALA A 47 -11.09 -2.43 -4.86
CA ALA A 47 -9.90 -2.86 -5.59
C ALA A 47 -9.06 -3.83 -4.75
N ALA A 48 -8.86 -3.53 -3.47
CA ALA A 48 -8.13 -4.40 -2.54
C ALA A 48 -8.79 -5.79 -2.43
N GLN A 49 -10.12 -5.87 -2.37
CA GLN A 49 -10.85 -7.15 -2.35
C GLN A 49 -10.59 -7.98 -3.62
N ARG A 50 -10.66 -7.32 -4.81
CA ARG A 50 -10.37 -8.01 -6.09
C ARG A 50 -8.93 -8.51 -6.15
N VAL A 51 -7.97 -7.65 -5.78
CA VAL A 51 -6.54 -7.99 -5.75
C VAL A 51 -6.27 -9.11 -4.76
N ALA A 52 -6.82 -9.07 -3.54
CA ALA A 52 -6.66 -10.12 -2.54
C ALA A 52 -7.13 -11.48 -3.10
N SER A 53 -8.29 -11.50 -3.75
CA SER A 53 -8.84 -12.71 -4.36
C SER A 53 -7.99 -13.19 -5.54
N SER A 54 -7.64 -12.32 -6.49
CA SER A 54 -6.92 -12.69 -7.72
C SER A 54 -5.48 -13.12 -7.47
N VAL A 55 -4.79 -12.44 -6.55
CA VAL A 55 -3.43 -12.83 -6.12
C VAL A 55 -3.48 -14.04 -5.18
N GLY A 56 -4.63 -14.33 -4.56
CA GLY A 56 -4.88 -15.51 -3.72
C GLY A 56 -4.40 -15.33 -2.28
N ALA A 57 -4.78 -14.26 -1.61
CA ALA A 57 -4.66 -14.18 -0.17
C ALA A 57 -5.54 -15.25 0.51
N ALA A 58 -5.04 -15.84 1.60
CA ALA A 58 -5.79 -16.84 2.37
C ALA A 58 -6.98 -16.21 3.11
N GLU A 59 -6.85 -14.96 3.51
CA GLU A 59 -7.90 -14.15 4.14
C GLU A 59 -7.70 -12.69 3.74
N HIS A 60 -8.80 -11.95 3.59
CA HIS A 60 -8.75 -10.49 3.45
C HIS A 60 -9.65 -9.86 4.52
N ARG A 61 -9.05 -8.98 5.32
CA ARG A 61 -9.74 -8.26 6.39
C ARG A 61 -9.71 -6.77 6.16
N ILE A 62 -10.83 -6.09 6.41
CA ILE A 62 -10.91 -4.62 6.39
C ILE A 62 -11.13 -4.15 7.81
N MET A 63 -10.23 -3.30 8.32
CA MET A 63 -10.37 -2.64 9.61
C MET A 63 -10.72 -1.16 9.40
N ARG A 64 -11.50 -0.58 10.32
CA ARG A 64 -11.90 0.83 10.27
C ARG A 64 -11.21 1.64 11.35
N VAL A 65 -10.67 2.79 10.93
CA VAL A 65 -10.06 3.80 11.81
C VAL A 65 -10.43 5.17 11.27
N ASP A 66 -11.06 6.02 12.07
CA ASP A 66 -11.39 7.38 11.62
C ASP A 66 -10.19 8.32 11.73
N LEU A 67 -9.44 8.47 10.61
CA LEU A 67 -8.39 9.49 10.48
C LEU A 67 -8.93 10.80 9.87
N ALA A 68 -10.13 10.79 9.30
CA ALA A 68 -10.76 11.99 8.79
C ALA A 68 -11.07 12.98 9.94
N GLY A 69 -11.44 12.46 11.10
CA GLY A 69 -11.63 13.26 12.31
C GLY A 69 -10.36 13.96 12.81
N ILE A 70 -9.17 13.51 12.42
CA ILE A 70 -7.90 14.18 12.74
C ILE A 70 -7.61 15.32 11.75
N GLY A 71 -7.98 15.14 10.48
CA GLY A 71 -7.78 16.14 9.42
C GLY A 71 -6.34 16.26 8.95
N GLY A 72 -6.01 17.40 8.33
CA GLY A 72 -4.64 17.75 7.95
C GLY A 72 -4.10 17.10 6.66
N SER A 73 -4.93 16.39 5.88
CA SER A 73 -4.52 15.80 4.60
C SER A 73 -5.58 15.94 3.53
N ALA A 74 -5.15 16.23 2.31
CA ALA A 74 -6.03 16.22 1.14
C ALA A 74 -6.66 14.84 0.86
N LEU A 75 -6.20 13.76 1.47
CA LEU A 75 -6.78 12.42 1.29
C LEU A 75 -7.91 12.12 2.28
N THR A 76 -8.02 12.87 3.38
CA THR A 76 -9.04 12.66 4.42
C THR A 76 -9.93 13.89 4.62
N ASP A 77 -9.50 15.08 4.18
CA ASP A 77 -10.24 16.32 4.26
C ASP A 77 -10.65 16.80 2.86
N LEU A 78 -11.97 16.85 2.58
CA LEU A 78 -12.51 17.27 1.28
C LEU A 78 -12.32 18.76 1.00
N ALA A 79 -12.10 19.58 2.03
CA ALA A 79 -11.82 21.02 1.87
C ALA A 79 -10.42 21.29 1.29
N ILE A 80 -9.49 20.34 1.42
CA ILE A 80 -8.13 20.46 0.90
C ILE A 80 -8.07 19.86 -0.50
N ALA A 81 -7.75 20.65 -1.52
CA ALA A 81 -7.64 20.16 -2.90
C ALA A 81 -6.45 19.20 -3.06
N VAL A 82 -6.65 18.11 -3.81
CA VAL A 82 -5.53 17.23 -4.22
C VAL A 82 -4.74 17.92 -5.33
N PRO A 83 -3.41 18.11 -5.17
CA PRO A 83 -2.59 18.77 -6.18
C PRO A 83 -2.55 18.00 -7.51
N GLU A 84 -2.60 18.75 -8.61
CA GLU A 84 -2.44 18.22 -9.97
C GLU A 84 -1.04 18.51 -10.56
N ALA A 85 -0.24 19.31 -9.85
CA ALA A 85 1.15 19.59 -10.19
C ALA A 85 2.12 18.95 -9.18
N PRO A 86 3.40 18.70 -9.56
CA PRO A 86 4.41 18.24 -8.62
C PRO A 86 4.55 19.21 -7.44
N THR A 87 4.70 18.67 -6.24
CA THR A 87 4.91 19.44 -5.01
C THR A 87 6.32 19.18 -4.48
N THR A 88 6.92 20.15 -3.81
CA THR A 88 8.20 20.01 -3.11
C THR A 88 7.96 19.79 -1.62
N GLY A 89 8.84 19.04 -0.96
CA GLY A 89 8.72 18.73 0.46
C GLY A 89 7.68 17.66 0.79
N ILE A 90 7.09 17.71 1.98
CA ILE A 90 6.03 16.78 2.38
C ILE A 90 4.72 17.25 1.75
N PRO A 91 4.11 16.46 0.85
CA PRO A 91 2.91 16.90 0.13
C PRO A 91 1.68 16.93 1.05
N VAL A 92 0.70 17.76 0.71
CA VAL A 92 -0.60 17.84 1.44
C VAL A 92 -1.43 16.56 1.37
N THR A 93 -1.03 15.59 0.56
CA THR A 93 -1.59 14.23 0.49
C THR A 93 -1.00 13.29 1.55
N TYR A 94 0.01 13.72 2.31
CA TYR A 94 0.48 12.98 3.46
C TYR A 94 -0.60 12.94 4.55
N VAL A 95 -1.02 11.76 4.94
CA VAL A 95 -1.90 11.57 6.10
C VAL A 95 -1.03 11.37 7.32
N PRO A 96 -1.10 12.23 8.34
CA PRO A 96 -0.21 12.17 9.50
C PRO A 96 -0.19 10.79 10.17
N ALA A 97 1.01 10.21 10.34
CA ALA A 97 1.26 8.93 10.98
C ALA A 97 0.47 7.72 10.43
N ARG A 98 -0.04 7.81 9.19
CA ARG A 98 -0.90 6.77 8.62
C ARG A 98 -0.24 5.40 8.61
N ASN A 99 1.00 5.30 8.15
CA ASN A 99 1.70 4.01 8.09
C ASN A 99 2.03 3.47 9.49
N THR A 100 2.25 4.34 10.49
CA THR A 100 2.38 3.91 11.89
C THR A 100 1.12 3.22 12.37
N ILE A 101 -0.05 3.81 12.14
CA ILE A 101 -1.34 3.25 12.53
C ILE A 101 -1.62 1.94 11.79
N MET A 102 -1.40 1.91 10.46
CA MET A 102 -1.62 0.71 9.66
C MET A 102 -0.71 -0.44 10.07
N LEU A 103 0.57 -0.17 10.32
CA LEU A 103 1.52 -1.18 10.80
C LEU A 103 1.17 -1.66 12.21
N SER A 104 0.65 -0.79 13.09
CA SER A 104 0.20 -1.20 14.42
C SER A 104 -1.00 -2.14 14.37
N LEU A 105 -1.95 -1.91 13.45
CA LEU A 105 -3.07 -2.83 13.21
C LEU A 105 -2.58 -4.16 12.64
N ALA A 106 -1.64 -4.10 11.69
CA ALA A 106 -1.02 -5.30 11.12
C ALA A 106 -0.27 -6.12 12.18
N LEU A 107 0.46 -5.43 13.08
CA LEU A 107 1.18 -6.06 14.18
C LEU A 107 0.25 -6.78 15.15
N ALA A 108 -0.86 -6.13 15.55
CA ALA A 108 -1.85 -6.74 16.42
C ALA A 108 -2.49 -7.98 15.78
N TRP A 109 -2.80 -7.92 14.48
CA TRP A 109 -3.37 -9.08 13.79
C TRP A 109 -2.33 -10.17 13.54
N ALA A 110 -1.08 -9.82 13.25
CA ALA A 110 0.02 -10.77 13.12
C ALA A 110 0.21 -11.58 14.41
N GLU A 111 0.14 -10.93 15.57
CA GLU A 111 0.25 -11.60 16.86
C GLU A 111 -0.88 -12.63 17.08
N VAL A 112 -2.13 -12.28 16.76
CA VAL A 112 -3.29 -13.20 16.82
C VAL A 112 -3.10 -14.39 15.87
N LEU A 113 -2.55 -14.16 14.68
CA LEU A 113 -2.28 -15.20 13.68
C LEU A 113 -1.02 -16.03 13.99
N GLN A 114 -0.25 -15.66 15.01
CA GLN A 114 1.09 -16.20 15.27
C GLN A 114 2.01 -16.04 14.03
N ALA A 115 1.81 -14.97 13.27
CA ALA A 115 2.65 -14.57 12.15
C ALA A 115 3.78 -13.67 12.67
N ARG A 116 4.97 -13.81 12.09
CA ARG A 116 6.14 -12.98 12.45
C ARG A 116 6.55 -12.02 11.34
N ASP A 117 5.81 -12.02 10.25
CA ASP A 117 6.18 -11.33 9.02
C ASP A 117 5.04 -10.39 8.59
N ILE A 118 5.37 -9.12 8.41
CA ILE A 118 4.46 -8.08 7.91
C ILE A 118 5.06 -7.51 6.63
N PHE A 119 4.27 -7.42 5.57
CA PHE A 119 4.68 -6.82 4.30
C PHE A 119 3.96 -5.48 4.09
N ILE A 120 4.71 -4.48 3.65
CA ILE A 120 4.18 -3.17 3.27
C ILE A 120 4.82 -2.68 1.96
N GLY A 121 3.99 -2.17 1.05
CA GLY A 121 4.40 -1.70 -0.27
C GLY A 121 4.92 -0.26 -0.30
N VAL A 122 5.72 0.14 0.70
CA VAL A 122 6.35 1.47 0.70
C VAL A 122 7.50 1.56 -0.28
N ASN A 123 7.70 2.75 -0.86
CA ASN A 123 8.76 3.06 -1.80
C ASN A 123 9.32 4.46 -1.53
N VAL A 124 10.63 4.63 -1.50
CA VAL A 124 11.26 5.94 -1.23
C VAL A 124 11.57 6.74 -2.48
N LEU A 125 11.63 6.11 -3.65
CA LEU A 125 11.95 6.79 -4.90
C LEU A 125 10.74 7.55 -5.47
N ASP A 126 9.54 7.01 -5.25
CA ASP A 126 8.29 7.56 -5.79
C ASP A 126 7.45 8.29 -4.74
N SER A 127 7.62 7.94 -3.46
CA SER A 127 6.88 8.58 -2.38
C SER A 127 7.55 9.88 -1.97
N SER A 128 7.40 10.86 -2.78
CA SER A 128 7.68 12.28 -2.62
C SER A 128 7.70 12.75 -1.14
N GLY A 129 8.67 12.28 -0.37
CA GLY A 129 8.97 12.83 0.96
C GLY A 129 8.10 12.35 2.12
N TYR A 130 7.29 11.30 2.01
CA TYR A 130 6.54 10.77 3.16
C TYR A 130 7.51 10.25 4.24
N PRO A 131 7.51 10.82 5.45
CA PRO A 131 8.47 10.44 6.50
C PRO A 131 8.29 8.98 6.95
N ASP A 132 7.07 8.47 6.90
CA ASP A 132 6.67 7.11 7.29
C ASP A 132 6.79 6.06 6.17
N CYS A 133 7.56 6.38 5.12
CA CYS A 133 7.98 5.43 4.08
C CYS A 133 9.50 5.16 4.09
N ARG A 134 10.26 5.84 4.96
CA ARG A 134 11.73 5.81 4.98
C ARG A 134 12.26 4.55 5.68
N PRO A 135 13.45 4.03 5.29
CA PRO A 135 14.07 2.88 5.95
C PRO A 135 14.24 3.06 7.46
N GLN A 136 14.57 4.28 7.92
CA GLN A 136 14.73 4.58 9.34
C GLN A 136 13.42 4.42 10.11
N PHE A 137 12.29 4.82 9.52
CA PHE A 137 10.97 4.60 10.11
C PHE A 137 10.66 3.10 10.24
N ILE A 138 10.91 2.32 9.19
CA ILE A 138 10.69 0.87 9.19
C ILE A 138 11.53 0.18 10.27
N ALA A 139 12.81 0.54 10.37
CA ALA A 139 13.71 0.00 11.40
C ALA A 139 13.23 0.34 12.82
N ALA A 140 12.80 1.60 13.05
CA ALA A 140 12.27 2.04 14.34
C ALA A 140 10.97 1.30 14.69
N PHE A 141 10.09 1.07 13.72
CA PHE A 141 8.85 0.31 13.93
C PHE A 141 9.13 -1.16 14.26
N ALA A 142 10.08 -1.80 13.57
CA ALA A 142 10.48 -3.17 13.87
C ALA A 142 11.06 -3.30 15.30
N ALA A 143 11.87 -2.31 15.73
CA ALA A 143 12.36 -2.26 17.10
C ALA A 143 11.22 -2.09 18.13
N LEU A 144 10.26 -1.20 17.84
CA LEU A 144 9.06 -1.02 18.67
C LEU A 144 8.27 -2.33 18.78
N ALA A 145 8.06 -3.05 17.68
CA ALA A 145 7.33 -4.32 17.68
C ALA A 145 7.99 -5.36 18.62
N GLY A 146 9.33 -5.36 18.71
CA GLY A 146 10.09 -6.25 19.59
C GLY A 146 9.87 -6.01 21.09
N VAL A 147 9.45 -4.80 21.48
CA VAL A 147 9.24 -4.45 22.91
C VAL A 147 7.76 -4.23 23.25
N ALA A 148 6.89 -4.12 22.25
CA ALA A 148 5.49 -3.76 22.41
C ALA A 148 4.53 -4.94 22.31
N THR A 149 5.02 -6.15 21.98
CA THR A 149 4.17 -7.35 21.80
C THR A 149 4.61 -8.46 22.74
N LYS A 150 3.68 -9.37 23.06
CA LYS A 150 3.98 -10.58 23.84
C LYS A 150 5.06 -11.40 23.12
N ALA A 151 4.87 -11.65 21.82
CA ALA A 151 5.84 -12.39 21.03
C ALA A 151 7.25 -11.76 21.05
N GLY A 152 7.34 -10.43 20.96
CA GLY A 152 8.60 -9.70 21.04
C GLY A 152 9.31 -9.87 22.38
N VAL A 153 8.57 -9.74 23.49
CA VAL A 153 9.12 -9.92 24.85
C VAL A 153 9.53 -11.37 25.09
N GLU A 154 8.88 -12.33 24.48
CA GLU A 154 9.24 -13.76 24.52
C GLU A 154 10.36 -14.13 23.54
N GLY A 155 11.02 -13.14 22.92
CA GLY A 155 12.19 -13.35 22.04
C GLY A 155 11.85 -13.66 20.57
N ALA A 156 10.58 -13.52 20.17
CA ALA A 156 10.16 -13.68 18.79
C ALA A 156 10.07 -12.32 18.10
N SER A 157 11.08 -11.99 17.27
CA SER A 157 11.08 -10.74 16.49
C SER A 157 9.97 -10.72 15.43
N CYS A 158 9.41 -9.54 15.18
CA CYS A 158 8.57 -9.26 14.04
C CYS A 158 9.40 -8.66 12.90
N ASN A 159 9.31 -9.23 11.70
CA ASN A 159 9.99 -8.75 10.50
C ASN A 159 9.06 -7.86 9.71
N VAL A 160 9.45 -6.62 9.45
CA VAL A 160 8.73 -5.72 8.54
C VAL A 160 9.42 -5.71 7.19
N HIS A 161 8.80 -6.38 6.23
CA HIS A 161 9.30 -6.51 4.86
C HIS A 161 8.85 -5.34 3.99
N THR A 162 9.80 -4.74 3.29
CA THR A 162 9.57 -3.61 2.38
C THR A 162 10.18 -3.94 1.01
N PRO A 163 9.61 -4.92 0.27
CA PRO A 163 10.26 -5.48 -0.92
C PRO A 163 10.43 -4.46 -2.06
N LEU A 164 9.70 -3.35 -2.02
CA LEU A 164 9.69 -2.33 -3.07
C LEU A 164 10.51 -1.09 -2.72
N ILE A 165 11.10 -1.01 -1.54
CA ILE A 165 11.56 0.24 -0.95
C ILE A 165 12.58 1.00 -1.80
N ARG A 166 13.38 0.29 -2.59
CA ARG A 166 14.43 0.86 -3.46
C ARG A 166 14.20 0.63 -4.96
N LEU A 167 13.04 0.11 -5.34
CA LEU A 167 12.71 -0.15 -6.73
C LEU A 167 12.10 1.10 -7.38
N THR A 168 12.44 1.35 -8.63
CA THR A 168 11.73 2.31 -9.47
C THR A 168 10.32 1.80 -9.79
N LYS A 169 9.39 2.69 -10.15
CA LYS A 169 8.03 2.28 -10.54
C LYS A 169 8.04 1.28 -11.71
N ALA A 170 8.96 1.44 -12.64
CA ALA A 170 9.12 0.50 -13.75
C ALA A 170 9.56 -0.89 -13.29
N GLU A 171 10.48 -0.98 -12.34
CA GLU A 171 10.91 -2.27 -11.77
C GLU A 171 9.79 -2.93 -10.97
N ILE A 172 9.03 -2.16 -10.18
CA ILE A 172 7.84 -2.65 -9.46
C ILE A 172 6.84 -3.25 -10.45
N ILE A 173 6.55 -2.55 -11.55
CA ILE A 173 5.61 -3.01 -12.58
C ILE A 173 6.11 -4.30 -13.24
N ARG A 174 7.38 -4.35 -13.67
CA ARG A 174 7.94 -5.57 -14.28
C ARG A 174 7.88 -6.76 -13.33
N GLU A 175 8.23 -6.55 -12.07
CA GLU A 175 8.17 -7.62 -11.06
C GLU A 175 6.75 -8.11 -10.81
N GLY A 176 5.78 -7.20 -10.67
CA GLY A 176 4.39 -7.60 -10.51
C GLY A 176 3.84 -8.36 -11.73
N MET A 177 4.17 -7.92 -12.95
CA MET A 177 3.80 -8.65 -14.17
C MET A 177 4.45 -10.03 -14.22
N ARG A 178 5.72 -10.16 -13.86
CA ARG A 178 6.41 -11.45 -13.74
C ARG A 178 5.71 -12.40 -12.77
N LEU A 179 5.11 -11.85 -11.71
CA LEU A 179 4.37 -12.58 -10.69
C LEU A 179 2.87 -12.74 -11.01
N GLY A 180 2.42 -12.28 -12.19
CA GLY A 180 1.05 -12.44 -12.64
C GLY A 180 0.05 -11.44 -12.04
N VAL A 181 0.51 -10.30 -11.52
CA VAL A 181 -0.39 -9.24 -11.03
C VAL A 181 -1.16 -8.61 -12.19
N ASP A 182 -2.48 -8.67 -12.13
CA ASP A 182 -3.36 -7.93 -13.03
C ASP A 182 -3.55 -6.48 -12.52
N TYR A 183 -2.76 -5.57 -13.07
CA TYR A 183 -2.84 -4.16 -12.72
C TYR A 183 -4.12 -3.46 -13.17
N GLY A 184 -4.92 -4.06 -14.04
CA GLY A 184 -6.26 -3.58 -14.40
C GLY A 184 -7.25 -3.62 -13.24
N GLN A 185 -6.99 -4.46 -12.23
CA GLN A 185 -7.80 -4.56 -11.02
C GLN A 185 -7.40 -3.53 -9.94
N THR A 186 -6.25 -2.88 -10.08
CA THR A 186 -5.72 -1.94 -9.08
C THR A 186 -6.22 -0.51 -9.31
N VAL A 187 -6.40 0.23 -8.22
CA VAL A 187 -6.72 1.66 -8.23
C VAL A 187 -5.69 2.41 -7.39
N SER A 188 -4.93 3.29 -8.04
CA SER A 188 -3.90 4.12 -7.36
C SER A 188 -4.28 5.60 -7.31
N CYS A 189 -5.33 6.02 -8.02
CA CYS A 189 -5.72 7.41 -8.18
C CYS A 189 -6.32 7.98 -6.89
N TYR A 190 -5.82 9.13 -6.42
CA TYR A 190 -6.34 9.85 -5.25
C TYR A 190 -7.73 10.46 -5.46
N GLN A 191 -8.22 10.51 -6.69
CA GLN A 191 -9.49 11.10 -7.10
C GLN A 191 -10.23 10.20 -8.10
N ALA A 192 -10.17 8.88 -7.93
CA ALA A 192 -10.93 7.96 -8.76
C ALA A 192 -12.44 8.22 -8.60
N ASP A 193 -13.19 8.07 -9.68
CA ASP A 193 -14.65 8.18 -9.62
C ASP A 193 -15.31 6.85 -9.17
N GLU A 194 -16.63 6.86 -9.03
CA GLU A 194 -17.42 5.69 -8.61
C GLU A 194 -17.28 4.48 -9.56
N ALA A 195 -16.95 4.73 -10.83
CA ALA A 195 -16.66 3.71 -11.83
C ALA A 195 -15.18 3.24 -11.81
N ALA A 196 -14.40 3.63 -10.82
CA ALA A 196 -12.97 3.36 -10.67
C ALA A 196 -12.12 3.95 -11.82
N ARG A 197 -12.58 5.00 -12.51
CA ARG A 197 -11.79 5.67 -13.54
C ARG A 197 -10.86 6.68 -12.88
N ALA A 198 -9.59 6.63 -13.24
CA ALA A 198 -8.55 7.50 -12.70
C ALA A 198 -8.63 8.92 -13.28
N CYS A 199 -8.27 9.93 -12.49
CA CYS A 199 -8.26 11.34 -12.93
C CYS A 199 -7.16 11.63 -13.97
N GLY A 200 -6.08 10.86 -13.98
CA GLY A 200 -4.94 11.00 -14.88
C GLY A 200 -3.97 12.14 -14.54
N ARG A 201 -4.29 13.00 -13.56
CA ARG A 201 -3.57 14.25 -13.27
C ARG A 201 -2.88 14.29 -11.90
N CYS A 202 -3.44 13.64 -10.89
CA CYS A 202 -2.83 13.60 -9.56
C CYS A 202 -1.45 12.91 -9.61
N ASP A 203 -0.65 13.11 -8.59
CA ASP A 203 0.72 12.60 -8.50
C ASP A 203 0.79 11.09 -8.69
N SER A 204 -0.08 10.34 -8.03
CA SER A 204 -0.15 8.89 -8.18
C SER A 204 -0.45 8.45 -9.62
N CYS A 205 -1.32 9.17 -10.35
CA CYS A 205 -1.59 8.88 -11.75
C CYS A 205 -0.38 9.17 -12.64
N ARG A 206 0.34 10.28 -12.40
CA ARG A 206 1.54 10.64 -13.16
C ARG A 206 2.64 9.61 -12.96
N LEU A 207 2.93 9.26 -11.71
CA LEU A 207 3.94 8.24 -11.36
C LEU A 207 3.60 6.88 -11.98
N ARG A 208 2.33 6.48 -11.91
CA ARG A 208 1.86 5.23 -12.51
C ARG A 208 2.09 5.22 -14.03
N ARG A 209 1.63 6.24 -14.75
CA ARG A 209 1.80 6.33 -16.22
C ARG A 209 3.27 6.33 -16.62
N ALA A 210 4.09 7.16 -15.95
CA ALA A 210 5.53 7.21 -16.20
C ALA A 210 6.19 5.84 -15.94
N GLY A 211 5.76 5.13 -14.90
CA GLY A 211 6.23 3.80 -14.57
C GLY A 211 5.90 2.77 -15.65
N PHE A 212 4.67 2.74 -16.16
CA PHE A 212 4.27 1.84 -17.25
C PHE A 212 5.02 2.14 -18.55
N LEU A 213 5.16 3.43 -18.89
CA LEU A 213 5.94 3.86 -20.05
C LEU A 213 7.40 3.41 -19.92
N ALA A 214 8.05 3.64 -18.79
CA ALA A 214 9.43 3.21 -18.53
C ALA A 214 9.59 1.70 -18.40
N ALA A 215 8.54 0.97 -18.03
CA ALA A 215 8.53 -0.48 -18.05
C ALA A 215 8.42 -1.06 -19.46
N GLY A 216 7.97 -0.28 -20.43
CA GLY A 216 7.74 -0.70 -21.82
C GLY A 216 6.46 -1.52 -21.99
N VAL A 217 5.47 -1.33 -21.12
CA VAL A 217 4.20 -2.08 -21.15
C VAL A 217 3.00 -1.14 -21.13
N PRO A 218 1.86 -1.51 -21.75
CA PRO A 218 0.64 -0.71 -21.71
C PRO A 218 0.10 -0.53 -20.28
N ASP A 219 -0.33 0.69 -19.93
CA ASP A 219 -1.05 0.93 -18.67
C ASP A 219 -2.52 0.52 -18.82
N PRO A 220 -3.02 -0.49 -18.09
CA PRO A 220 -4.39 -0.96 -18.19
C PRO A 220 -5.40 -0.06 -17.46
N THR A 221 -4.96 1.08 -16.91
CA THR A 221 -5.82 2.00 -16.14
C THR A 221 -6.86 2.66 -17.03
N ARG A 222 -8.10 2.62 -16.59
CA ARG A 222 -9.19 3.40 -17.22
C ARG A 222 -9.15 4.83 -16.70
N TYR A 223 -8.92 5.79 -17.58
CA TYR A 223 -8.94 7.21 -17.25
C TYR A 223 -10.31 7.84 -17.59
N ARG A 224 -10.70 8.96 -16.90
CA ARG A 224 -11.99 9.66 -17.08
C ARG A 224 -12.14 10.30 -18.46
N ALA A 225 -11.05 10.80 -19.04
CA ALA A 225 -11.00 11.40 -20.36
C ALA A 225 -9.73 10.95 -21.08
N ALA A 226 -9.73 11.03 -22.41
CA ALA A 226 -8.48 10.93 -23.16
C ALA A 226 -7.54 12.02 -22.65
N LEU A 227 -6.37 11.61 -22.19
CA LEU A 227 -5.33 12.54 -21.74
C LEU A 227 -4.60 13.03 -22.98
N PRO A 228 -4.31 14.34 -23.08
CA PRO A 228 -3.53 14.86 -24.17
C PRO A 228 -2.16 14.23 -24.27
#